data_a38eead0b514242c1e3b36c447d74450
#
_entry.id   a38eead0b514242c1e3b36c447d74450
#
_cell.length_a   1.000
_cell.length_b   1.000
_cell.length_c   1.000
_cell.angle_alpha   90.00
_cell.angle_beta   90.00
_cell.angle_gamma   90.00
#
_symmetry.space_group_name_H-M   'P 1'
#
loop_
_entity.id
_entity.type
_entity.pdbx_description
1 polymer ?
#
loop_
_entity_poly.entity_id
_entity_poly.type
_entity_poly.pdbx_seq_one_letter_code
_entity_poly.pdbx_strand_id
1 'polypeptide(L)'
;MQGNFGGNEKIMDSFKEVFDEVLKYCYSLRDSKISEQGYNMWIKVLEPYKFENNTAYLLADSDFVKQTALKAYGDTLREAFEHIMGFPVEIKILVKSKESSSIEKDEAEIEIRPAAFSEEAQNALTFDNFIKGRSNELAYAFCTAVAKKYDKDNGESDTIDPNKIFNPLIIYGESGLGKTHLMKATEYEIRKKDPDLKIIYTTGESFINELVKALEFKDTIRFHEKYRNADILLVDDIQTIAGKERMQEEFFHTFNDLYNAGKQIVLTSDIQPSKITKLQDRIRTRLSLGVQADIEMPDFETRMAIIRKKAELLDLQLSDNICRIIAEKMKTNIRQLEGTVKKIKALTTYTNETPSISMAQRVIKEIMIENLPAEITVDRILSEVANAFDVTVEDIKSNHRHANISTARKISIYVLKEVKDMTYTEIGKVLGKNHSTMTIHYKDVVEMLRKNKEMKETVDDIIKNLKER
;
A
#
# COMPACT_ATOMS: atom_id res chain seq x y z
N MET A 1 -11.39 14.22 -48.86
CA MET A 1 -9.95 14.00 -48.75
C MET A 1 -9.74 12.75 -47.92
N GLN A 2 -9.50 11.67 -48.62
CA GLN A 2 -9.14 10.37 -48.02
C GLN A 2 -7.64 10.35 -47.71
N GLY A 3 -7.25 9.86 -46.56
CA GLY A 3 -5.86 9.50 -46.29
C GLY A 3 -5.45 9.67 -44.85
N ASN A 4 -5.59 8.65 -44.00
CA ASN A 4 -4.62 8.23 -42.97
C ASN A 4 -5.09 7.10 -42.06
N PHE A 5 -5.82 6.12 -42.59
CA PHE A 5 -6.20 4.92 -41.82
C PHE A 5 -5.27 3.70 -42.04
N GLY A 6 -4.22 3.84 -42.87
CA GLY A 6 -3.34 2.71 -43.24
C GLY A 6 -1.99 2.66 -42.48
N GLY A 7 -1.69 3.59 -41.60
CA GLY A 7 -0.37 3.69 -40.94
C GLY A 7 -0.20 2.78 -39.74
N ASN A 8 -1.19 2.70 -38.85
CA ASN A 8 -1.07 1.94 -37.61
C ASN A 8 -1.18 0.42 -37.80
N GLU A 9 -2.03 -0.05 -38.71
CA GLU A 9 -2.09 -1.50 -39.02
C GLU A 9 -0.77 -2.02 -39.63
N LYS A 10 -0.11 -1.26 -40.52
CA LYS A 10 1.19 -1.63 -41.08
C LYS A 10 2.32 -1.66 -40.03
N ILE A 11 2.29 -0.77 -39.03
CA ILE A 11 3.28 -0.73 -37.95
C ILE A 11 3.07 -1.89 -36.96
N MET A 12 1.81 -2.26 -36.71
CA MET A 12 1.44 -3.36 -35.84
C MET A 12 1.77 -4.73 -36.44
N ASP A 13 1.58 -4.91 -37.76
CA ASP A 13 2.00 -6.11 -38.48
C ASP A 13 3.53 -6.25 -38.48
N SER A 14 4.26 -5.15 -38.69
CA SER A 14 5.73 -5.12 -38.63
C SER A 14 6.29 -5.46 -37.25
N PHE A 15 5.66 -4.98 -36.15
CA PHE A 15 6.11 -5.30 -34.77
C PHE A 15 5.82 -6.75 -34.40
N LYS A 16 4.72 -7.33 -34.89
CA LYS A 16 4.40 -8.74 -34.72
C LYS A 16 5.44 -9.65 -35.37
N GLU A 17 5.85 -9.33 -36.59
CA GLU A 17 6.91 -10.06 -37.30
C GLU A 17 8.25 -10.00 -36.55
N VAL A 18 8.61 -8.82 -36.02
CA VAL A 18 9.81 -8.67 -35.17
C VAL A 18 9.70 -9.51 -33.89
N PHE A 19 8.54 -9.51 -33.26
CA PHE A 19 8.33 -10.30 -32.05
C PHE A 19 8.40 -11.80 -32.31
N ASP A 20 7.90 -12.27 -33.45
CA ASP A 20 8.03 -13.67 -33.86
C ASP A 20 9.50 -14.08 -34.02
N GLU A 21 10.36 -13.22 -34.54
CA GLU A 21 11.80 -13.46 -34.60
C GLU A 21 12.46 -13.44 -33.21
N VAL A 22 12.02 -12.54 -32.32
CA VAL A 22 12.45 -12.52 -30.91
C VAL A 22 12.08 -13.84 -30.22
N LEU A 23 10.87 -14.37 -30.45
CA LEU A 23 10.46 -15.67 -29.91
C LEU A 23 11.33 -16.82 -30.44
N LYS A 24 11.68 -16.82 -31.74
CA LYS A 24 12.59 -17.82 -32.34
C LYS A 24 13.98 -17.73 -31.72
N TYR A 25 14.50 -16.53 -31.50
CA TYR A 25 15.78 -16.34 -30.82
C TYR A 25 15.74 -16.81 -29.37
N CYS A 26 14.72 -16.45 -28.59
CA CYS A 26 14.52 -16.97 -27.24
C CYS A 26 14.44 -18.51 -27.22
N TYR A 27 13.78 -19.11 -28.22
CA TYR A 27 13.68 -20.56 -28.35
C TYR A 27 15.05 -21.22 -28.63
N SER A 28 15.94 -20.56 -29.36
CA SER A 28 17.31 -21.04 -29.59
C SER A 28 18.17 -21.03 -28.31
N LEU A 29 17.83 -20.23 -27.31
CA LEU A 29 18.53 -20.11 -26.04
C LEU A 29 18.05 -21.12 -24.97
N ARG A 30 17.10 -22.03 -25.31
CA ARG A 30 16.47 -22.94 -24.35
C ARG A 30 17.44 -23.91 -23.64
N ASP A 31 18.53 -24.28 -24.29
CA ASP A 31 19.53 -25.21 -23.72
C ASP A 31 20.61 -24.51 -22.89
N SER A 32 20.67 -23.18 -22.90
CA SER A 32 21.70 -22.38 -22.24
C SER A 32 21.20 -21.40 -21.20
N LYS A 33 20.09 -20.69 -21.46
CA LYS A 33 19.57 -19.63 -20.57
C LYS A 33 18.11 -19.81 -20.17
N ILE A 34 17.33 -20.59 -20.91
CA ILE A 34 15.88 -20.73 -20.71
C ILE A 34 15.55 -22.24 -20.68
N SER A 35 14.77 -22.70 -19.71
CA SER A 35 14.24 -24.06 -19.75
C SER A 35 13.08 -24.15 -20.75
N GLU A 36 12.86 -25.31 -21.38
CA GLU A 36 11.75 -25.52 -22.30
C GLU A 36 10.39 -25.22 -21.66
N GLN A 37 10.21 -25.59 -20.41
CA GLN A 37 9.02 -25.25 -19.62
C GLN A 37 8.90 -23.75 -19.40
N GLY A 38 10.01 -23.07 -19.05
CA GLY A 38 10.05 -21.62 -18.86
C GLY A 38 9.71 -20.83 -20.12
N TYR A 39 10.22 -21.26 -21.28
CA TYR A 39 9.86 -20.69 -22.57
C TYR A 39 8.36 -20.81 -22.85
N ASN A 40 7.80 -22.01 -22.74
CA ASN A 40 6.40 -22.26 -23.08
C ASN A 40 5.42 -21.59 -22.09
N MET A 41 5.75 -21.50 -20.81
CA MET A 41 4.86 -20.96 -19.77
C MET A 41 4.93 -19.44 -19.61
N TRP A 42 6.06 -18.79 -19.92
CA TRP A 42 6.28 -17.39 -19.53
C TRP A 42 6.69 -16.48 -20.70
N ILE A 43 7.29 -16.99 -21.77
CA ILE A 43 7.74 -16.19 -22.90
C ILE A 43 6.78 -16.31 -24.08
N LYS A 44 6.45 -17.54 -24.48
CA LYS A 44 5.57 -17.83 -25.62
C LYS A 44 4.13 -17.35 -25.44
N VAL A 45 3.69 -17.18 -24.21
CA VAL A 45 2.34 -16.70 -23.85
C VAL A 45 2.19 -15.16 -23.90
N LEU A 46 3.30 -14.46 -24.12
CA LEU A 46 3.27 -13.00 -24.30
C LEU A 46 2.83 -12.66 -25.71
N GLU A 47 2.05 -11.60 -25.85
CA GLU A 47 1.60 -11.10 -27.15
C GLU A 47 2.17 -9.71 -27.42
N PRO A 48 2.61 -9.39 -28.65
CA PRO A 48 3.07 -8.07 -29.01
C PRO A 48 1.89 -7.09 -29.02
N TYR A 49 2.07 -5.92 -28.39
CA TYR A 49 1.04 -4.88 -28.34
C TYR A 49 1.42 -3.67 -29.17
N LYS A 50 2.52 -3.01 -28.85
CA LYS A 50 3.06 -1.87 -29.62
C LYS A 50 4.55 -1.70 -29.38
N PHE A 51 5.21 -0.99 -30.31
CA PHE A 51 6.60 -0.56 -30.16
C PHE A 51 6.67 0.95 -30.30
N GLU A 52 7.18 1.64 -29.30
CA GLU A 52 7.20 3.09 -29.24
C GLU A 52 8.37 3.60 -28.38
N ASN A 53 9.09 4.63 -28.84
CA ASN A 53 10.20 5.25 -28.11
C ASN A 53 11.23 4.23 -27.56
N ASN A 54 11.69 3.30 -28.41
CA ASN A 54 12.59 2.20 -28.06
C ASN A 54 12.06 1.27 -26.94
N THR A 55 10.75 1.26 -26.73
CA THR A 55 10.10 0.41 -25.72
C THR A 55 9.17 -0.58 -26.43
N ALA A 56 9.37 -1.88 -26.18
CA ALA A 56 8.49 -2.96 -26.60
C ALA A 56 7.41 -3.21 -25.54
N TYR A 57 6.17 -2.99 -25.89
CA TYR A 57 5.01 -3.28 -25.02
C TYR A 57 4.45 -4.65 -25.39
N LEU A 58 4.39 -5.54 -24.40
CA LEU A 58 3.87 -6.89 -24.54
C LEU A 58 2.65 -7.07 -23.62
N LEU A 59 1.75 -7.98 -23.96
CA LEU A 59 0.58 -8.32 -23.16
C LEU A 59 0.75 -9.69 -22.52
N ALA A 60 0.35 -9.81 -21.26
CA ALA A 60 0.26 -11.05 -20.51
C ALA A 60 -1.19 -11.29 -20.04
N ASP A 61 -1.60 -12.55 -19.92
CA ASP A 61 -2.96 -12.91 -19.52
C ASP A 61 -3.27 -12.63 -18.04
N SER A 62 -2.22 -12.47 -17.20
CA SER A 62 -2.38 -12.19 -15.77
C SER A 62 -1.17 -11.44 -15.20
N ASP A 63 -1.37 -10.79 -14.04
CA ASP A 63 -0.27 -10.11 -13.33
C ASP A 63 0.82 -11.09 -12.87
N PHE A 64 0.44 -12.32 -12.56
CA PHE A 64 1.38 -13.38 -12.20
C PHE A 64 2.32 -13.74 -13.37
N VAL A 65 1.78 -13.88 -14.59
CA VAL A 65 2.58 -14.12 -15.81
C VAL A 65 3.51 -12.93 -16.07
N LYS A 66 2.99 -11.70 -15.99
CA LYS A 66 3.77 -10.46 -16.14
C LYS A 66 4.96 -10.41 -15.19
N GLN A 67 4.71 -10.56 -13.87
CA GLN A 67 5.77 -10.46 -12.86
C GLN A 67 6.82 -11.56 -13.03
N THR A 68 6.38 -12.79 -13.31
CA THR A 68 7.30 -13.91 -13.51
C THR A 68 8.13 -13.74 -14.79
N ALA A 69 7.52 -13.35 -15.90
CA ALA A 69 8.21 -13.10 -17.15
C ALA A 69 9.26 -11.98 -17.02
N LEU A 70 8.91 -10.85 -16.36
CA LEU A 70 9.86 -9.75 -16.12
C LEU A 70 11.00 -10.15 -15.18
N LYS A 71 10.69 -10.82 -14.07
CA LYS A 71 11.68 -11.13 -13.04
C LYS A 71 12.64 -12.25 -13.45
N ALA A 72 12.14 -13.30 -14.12
CA ALA A 72 12.93 -14.46 -14.48
C ALA A 72 13.57 -14.34 -15.88
N TYR A 73 12.94 -13.64 -16.81
CA TYR A 73 13.32 -13.63 -18.23
C TYR A 73 13.43 -12.22 -18.82
N GLY A 74 13.27 -11.16 -18.04
CA GLY A 74 13.34 -9.77 -18.51
C GLY A 74 14.66 -9.42 -19.17
N ASP A 75 15.78 -9.88 -18.62
CA ASP A 75 17.11 -9.66 -19.20
C ASP A 75 17.30 -10.43 -20.50
N THR A 76 16.80 -11.67 -20.57
CA THR A 76 16.87 -12.50 -21.78
C THR A 76 16.00 -11.94 -22.90
N LEU A 77 14.82 -11.42 -22.57
CA LEU A 77 13.96 -10.73 -23.52
C LEU A 77 14.61 -9.45 -24.06
N ARG A 78 15.25 -8.65 -23.20
CA ARG A 78 16.01 -7.45 -23.63
C ARG A 78 17.14 -7.82 -24.59
N GLU A 79 17.94 -8.82 -24.24
CA GLU A 79 19.02 -9.33 -25.10
C GLU A 79 18.47 -9.82 -26.46
N ALA A 80 17.34 -10.51 -26.46
CA ALA A 80 16.70 -10.99 -27.68
C ALA A 80 16.19 -9.84 -28.56
N PHE A 81 15.54 -8.85 -27.99
CA PHE A 81 15.10 -7.66 -28.74
C PHE A 81 16.29 -6.86 -29.25
N GLU A 82 17.34 -6.65 -28.44
CA GLU A 82 18.55 -5.94 -28.86
C GLU A 82 19.27 -6.69 -30.02
N HIS A 83 19.30 -8.02 -29.93
CA HIS A 83 19.89 -8.84 -31.01
C HIS A 83 19.14 -8.71 -32.35
N ILE A 84 17.82 -8.69 -32.32
CA ILE A 84 16.97 -8.60 -33.53
C ILE A 84 16.88 -7.17 -34.06
N MET A 85 16.75 -6.18 -33.16
CA MET A 85 16.55 -4.78 -33.52
C MET A 85 17.86 -4.02 -33.80
N GLY A 86 18.99 -4.51 -33.25
CA GLY A 86 20.31 -3.88 -33.40
C GLY A 86 20.57 -2.67 -32.50
N PHE A 87 19.66 -2.37 -31.57
CA PHE A 87 19.78 -1.29 -30.59
C PHE A 87 19.09 -1.68 -29.26
N PRO A 88 19.45 -1.05 -28.13
CA PRO A 88 18.85 -1.33 -26.83
C PRO A 88 17.34 -1.06 -26.80
N VAL A 89 16.55 -2.03 -26.35
CA VAL A 89 15.10 -1.96 -26.26
C VAL A 89 14.66 -2.15 -24.81
N GLU A 90 13.85 -1.23 -24.30
CA GLU A 90 13.18 -1.38 -23.01
C GLU A 90 11.94 -2.28 -23.17
N ILE A 91 11.66 -3.15 -22.18
CA ILE A 91 10.51 -4.05 -22.22
C ILE A 91 9.52 -3.70 -21.14
N LYS A 92 8.26 -3.52 -21.54
CA LYS A 92 7.12 -3.33 -20.64
C LYS A 92 6.06 -4.38 -20.93
N ILE A 93 5.69 -5.15 -19.91
CA ILE A 93 4.63 -6.15 -20.01
C ILE A 93 3.39 -5.61 -19.31
N LEU A 94 2.27 -5.55 -20.03
CA LEU A 94 0.96 -5.14 -19.57
C LEU A 94 0.06 -6.38 -19.38
N VAL A 95 -0.99 -6.28 -18.57
CA VAL A 95 -1.96 -7.36 -18.39
C VAL A 95 -3.15 -7.13 -19.33
N LYS A 96 -3.62 -8.15 -20.02
CA LYS A 96 -4.86 -8.10 -20.81
C LYS A 96 -6.04 -7.85 -19.87
N SER A 97 -6.51 -6.61 -19.77
CA SER A 97 -7.80 -6.30 -19.18
C SER A 97 -8.86 -6.26 -20.28
N LYS A 98 -10.15 -6.53 -19.98
CA LYS A 98 -11.25 -6.42 -20.94
C LYS A 98 -11.45 -4.99 -21.51
N GLU A 99 -10.56 -4.07 -21.17
CA GLU A 99 -10.58 -2.63 -21.51
C GLU A 99 -9.64 -2.24 -22.66
N SER A 100 -8.98 -3.18 -23.32
CA SER A 100 -8.07 -2.87 -24.43
C SER A 100 -8.77 -2.39 -25.73
N SER A 101 -10.08 -2.23 -25.75
CA SER A 101 -10.85 -1.73 -26.91
C SER A 101 -11.16 -0.24 -26.90
N SER A 102 -10.63 0.55 -25.96
CA SER A 102 -10.94 2.00 -25.83
C SER A 102 -9.75 2.96 -25.89
N ILE A 103 -8.53 2.50 -26.33
CA ILE A 103 -7.34 3.37 -26.36
C ILE A 103 -7.01 3.83 -27.81
N GLU A 104 -7.99 3.93 -28.69
CA GLU A 104 -7.78 4.48 -30.05
C GLU A 104 -8.28 5.92 -30.26
N LYS A 105 -8.43 6.70 -29.20
CA LYS A 105 -8.65 8.15 -29.37
C LYS A 105 -8.06 8.82 -28.15
N ASP A 106 -6.89 9.48 -28.27
CA ASP A 106 -6.56 10.70 -27.56
C ASP A 106 -5.05 10.98 -27.65
N GLU A 107 -4.59 11.43 -28.84
CA GLU A 107 -3.37 12.24 -28.99
C GLU A 107 -3.74 13.74 -29.08
N ALA A 108 -4.63 14.21 -28.25
CA ALA A 108 -4.80 15.64 -27.99
C ALA A 108 -5.54 15.76 -26.67
N GLU A 109 -4.90 16.40 -25.71
CA GLU A 109 -5.37 16.64 -24.34
C GLU A 109 -5.21 15.43 -23.40
N ILE A 110 -4.04 15.40 -22.70
CA ILE A 110 -3.92 14.66 -21.46
C ILE A 110 -4.76 15.42 -20.39
N GLU A 111 -6.07 15.37 -20.52
CA GLU A 111 -6.93 15.47 -19.37
C GLU A 111 -6.69 14.22 -18.54
N ILE A 112 -6.10 14.42 -17.37
CA ILE A 112 -5.96 13.39 -16.33
C ILE A 112 -7.37 13.05 -15.87
N ARG A 113 -8.04 12.13 -16.57
CA ARG A 113 -9.21 11.45 -16.02
C ARG A 113 -8.69 10.56 -14.89
N PRO A 114 -9.19 10.71 -13.65
CA PRO A 114 -8.83 9.80 -12.57
C PRO A 114 -9.11 8.38 -13.04
N ALA A 115 -8.17 7.47 -12.77
CA ALA A 115 -8.29 6.04 -13.07
C ALA A 115 -9.72 5.58 -12.79
N ALA A 116 -10.42 5.11 -13.82
CA ALA A 116 -11.75 4.56 -13.69
C ALA A 116 -11.64 3.34 -12.78
N PHE A 117 -11.98 3.53 -11.52
CA PHE A 117 -12.31 2.42 -10.65
C PHE A 117 -13.48 1.68 -11.31
N SER A 118 -13.37 0.35 -11.44
CA SER A 118 -14.51 -0.44 -11.92
C SER A 118 -15.76 -0.04 -11.11
N GLU A 119 -16.90 0.13 -11.77
CA GLU A 119 -18.15 0.51 -11.11
C GLU A 119 -18.46 -0.42 -9.92
N GLU A 120 -18.07 -1.68 -9.99
CA GLU A 120 -18.21 -2.65 -8.90
C GLU A 120 -17.33 -2.33 -7.67
N ALA A 121 -16.12 -1.78 -7.84
CA ALA A 121 -15.27 -1.39 -6.72
C ALA A 121 -15.69 -0.04 -6.12
N GLN A 122 -16.28 0.87 -6.94
CA GLN A 122 -16.86 2.13 -6.45
C GLN A 122 -18.14 1.87 -5.65
N ASN A 123 -18.96 0.91 -6.04
CA ASN A 123 -20.19 0.52 -5.32
C ASN A 123 -19.93 -0.13 -3.96
N ALA A 124 -18.72 -0.59 -3.69
CA ALA A 124 -18.40 -1.23 -2.40
C ALA A 124 -18.14 -0.24 -1.25
N LEU A 125 -17.65 0.99 -1.51
CA LEU A 125 -17.25 1.98 -0.50
C LEU A 125 -18.18 3.18 -0.50
N THR A 126 -19.46 2.94 -0.23
CA THR A 126 -20.51 3.95 -0.13
C THR A 126 -20.99 4.12 1.32
N PHE A 127 -21.71 5.20 1.61
CA PHE A 127 -22.34 5.36 2.91
C PHE A 127 -23.38 4.27 3.20
N ASP A 128 -24.07 3.73 2.21
CA ASP A 128 -25.05 2.65 2.35
C ASP A 128 -24.41 1.32 2.76
N ASN A 129 -23.15 1.13 2.41
CA ASN A 129 -22.37 -0.06 2.74
C ASN A 129 -21.51 0.11 3.99
N PHE A 130 -21.50 1.31 4.57
CA PHE A 130 -20.80 1.60 5.82
C PHE A 130 -21.72 1.35 7.02
N ILE A 131 -21.27 0.55 7.97
CA ILE A 131 -22.06 0.27 9.18
C ILE A 131 -21.76 1.33 10.24
N LYS A 132 -22.77 2.17 10.47
CA LYS A 132 -22.76 3.17 11.54
C LYS A 132 -22.92 2.50 12.90
N GLY A 133 -22.05 2.84 13.84
CA GLY A 133 -22.08 2.44 15.25
C GLY A 133 -21.61 3.59 16.14
N ARG A 134 -21.65 3.39 17.47
CA ARG A 134 -21.20 4.41 18.42
C ARG A 134 -19.75 4.84 18.21
N SER A 135 -18.91 3.89 17.84
CA SER A 135 -17.46 4.08 17.65
C SER A 135 -17.08 4.93 16.43
N ASN A 136 -18.01 5.20 15.51
CA ASN A 136 -17.73 5.92 14.25
C ASN A 136 -18.82 6.95 13.89
N GLU A 137 -19.77 7.19 14.78
CA GLU A 137 -20.94 8.05 14.53
C GLU A 137 -20.56 9.47 14.14
N LEU A 138 -19.61 10.09 14.84
CA LEU A 138 -19.16 11.45 14.57
C LEU A 138 -18.46 11.54 13.21
N ALA A 139 -17.54 10.60 12.93
CA ALA A 139 -16.84 10.55 11.64
C ALA A 139 -17.83 10.38 10.49
N TYR A 140 -18.82 9.48 10.62
CA TYR A 140 -19.88 9.29 9.65
C TYR A 140 -20.70 10.58 9.45
N ALA A 141 -21.13 11.22 10.54
CA ALA A 141 -21.93 12.45 10.47
C ALA A 141 -21.18 13.59 9.78
N PHE A 142 -19.89 13.79 10.08
CA PHE A 142 -19.09 14.85 9.48
C PHE A 142 -18.81 14.58 8.00
N CYS A 143 -18.51 13.34 7.61
CA CYS A 143 -18.37 12.95 6.21
C CYS A 143 -19.68 13.20 5.41
N THR A 144 -20.81 12.83 5.99
CA THR A 144 -22.12 13.06 5.39
C THR A 144 -22.42 14.55 5.28
N ALA A 145 -22.05 15.36 6.29
CA ALA A 145 -22.23 16.82 6.25
C ALA A 145 -21.39 17.46 5.13
N VAL A 146 -20.12 17.03 4.98
CA VAL A 146 -19.27 17.48 3.86
C VAL A 146 -19.87 17.10 2.52
N ALA A 147 -20.40 15.87 2.36
CA ALA A 147 -21.00 15.44 1.10
C ALA A 147 -22.32 16.20 0.79
N LYS A 148 -23.11 16.55 1.80
CA LYS A 148 -24.36 17.30 1.65
C LYS A 148 -24.16 18.75 1.20
N LYS A 149 -23.01 19.36 1.53
CA LYS A 149 -22.66 20.71 1.11
C LYS A 149 -22.73 20.90 -0.42
N TYR A 150 -22.45 19.87 -1.18
CA TYR A 150 -22.44 19.89 -2.64
C TYR A 150 -23.78 19.48 -3.26
N ASP A 151 -24.87 19.49 -2.47
CA ASP A 151 -26.22 19.22 -2.94
C ASP A 151 -26.85 20.51 -3.48
N LYS A 152 -26.99 20.59 -4.80
CA LYS A 152 -27.53 21.78 -5.48
C LYS A 152 -29.03 22.04 -5.17
N ASP A 153 -29.72 21.01 -4.66
CA ASP A 153 -31.16 21.10 -4.32
C ASP A 153 -31.41 21.59 -2.89
N ASN A 154 -30.39 21.65 -2.04
CA ASN A 154 -30.51 22.24 -0.71
C ASN A 154 -30.37 23.76 -0.83
N GLY A 155 -31.50 24.46 -0.99
CA GLY A 155 -31.58 25.92 -0.91
C GLY A 155 -30.87 26.44 0.33
N GLU A 156 -30.24 27.62 0.22
CA GLU A 156 -29.48 28.33 1.25
C GLU A 156 -30.15 28.22 2.63
N SER A 157 -29.58 27.41 3.48
CA SER A 157 -29.93 27.35 4.89
C SER A 157 -29.10 28.39 5.63
N ASP A 158 -29.76 29.41 6.12
CA ASP A 158 -29.23 30.66 6.72
C ASP A 158 -28.51 30.56 8.05
N THR A 159 -27.98 29.42 8.43
CA THR A 159 -27.29 29.30 9.73
C THR A 159 -25.98 28.54 9.61
N ILE A 160 -24.89 29.29 9.70
CA ILE A 160 -23.48 28.82 9.82
C ILE A 160 -22.99 28.14 8.55
N ASP A 161 -22.13 28.82 7.80
CA ASP A 161 -21.46 28.29 6.60
C ASP A 161 -20.74 26.96 6.94
N PRO A 162 -21.26 25.79 6.50
CA PRO A 162 -20.63 24.49 6.76
C PRO A 162 -19.22 24.41 6.22
N ASN A 163 -18.88 25.28 5.24
CA ASN A 163 -17.57 25.41 4.66
C ASN A 163 -16.49 25.78 5.68
N LYS A 164 -16.86 26.55 6.70
CA LYS A 164 -15.91 27.03 7.70
C LYS A 164 -15.70 26.05 8.85
N ILE A 165 -16.72 25.22 9.15
CA ILE A 165 -16.65 24.30 10.29
C ILE A 165 -15.94 22.99 9.92
N PHE A 166 -16.29 22.39 8.77
CA PHE A 166 -15.77 21.08 8.38
C PHE A 166 -14.56 21.16 7.42
N ASN A 167 -13.80 22.26 7.46
CA ASN A 167 -12.62 22.41 6.63
C ASN A 167 -11.39 22.86 7.44
N PRO A 168 -10.33 22.05 7.54
CA PRO A 168 -10.24 20.65 7.09
C PRO A 168 -11.09 19.70 7.94
N LEU A 169 -11.54 18.60 7.33
CA LEU A 169 -12.07 17.44 8.05
C LEU A 169 -10.95 16.41 8.21
N ILE A 170 -10.69 15.96 9.43
CA ILE A 170 -9.69 14.93 9.71
C ILE A 170 -10.36 13.75 10.38
N ILE A 171 -10.22 12.57 9.77
CA ILE A 171 -10.69 11.31 10.31
C ILE A 171 -9.48 10.53 10.81
N TYR A 172 -9.43 10.22 12.10
CA TYR A 172 -8.30 9.47 12.65
C TYR A 172 -8.76 8.26 13.46
N GLY A 173 -7.85 7.30 13.64
CA GLY A 173 -8.11 6.05 14.37
C GLY A 173 -7.20 4.96 13.83
N GLU A 174 -7.07 3.86 14.54
CA GLU A 174 -6.19 2.75 14.18
C GLU A 174 -6.41 2.24 12.75
N SER A 175 -5.40 1.58 12.19
CA SER A 175 -5.49 1.03 10.84
C SER A 175 -6.59 -0.03 10.74
N GLY A 176 -7.35 0.00 9.63
CA GLY A 176 -8.40 -0.98 9.35
C GLY A 176 -9.75 -0.71 10.01
N LEU A 177 -10.00 0.50 10.56
CA LEU A 177 -11.28 0.87 11.18
C LEU A 177 -12.30 1.50 10.21
N GLY A 178 -11.95 1.69 8.92
CA GLY A 178 -12.88 2.19 7.91
C GLY A 178 -12.69 3.66 7.53
N LYS A 179 -11.58 4.32 7.90
CA LYS A 179 -11.25 5.71 7.52
C LYS A 179 -11.33 5.93 6.00
N THR A 180 -10.59 5.11 5.25
CA THR A 180 -10.59 5.14 3.79
C THR A 180 -11.99 4.90 3.21
N HIS A 181 -12.81 4.04 3.83
CA HIS A 181 -14.18 3.80 3.41
C HIS A 181 -15.01 5.08 3.51
N LEU A 182 -15.00 5.77 4.65
CA LEU A 182 -15.73 7.03 4.83
C LEU A 182 -15.25 8.11 3.87
N MET A 183 -13.93 8.24 3.66
CA MET A 183 -13.37 9.18 2.69
C MET A 183 -13.85 8.89 1.26
N LYS A 184 -13.83 7.62 0.85
CA LYS A 184 -14.30 7.19 -0.48
C LYS A 184 -15.82 7.33 -0.63
N ALA A 185 -16.59 7.03 0.42
CA ALA A 185 -18.03 7.25 0.44
C ALA A 185 -18.37 8.75 0.26
N THR A 186 -17.58 9.63 0.89
CA THR A 186 -17.70 11.08 0.72
C THR A 186 -17.41 11.48 -0.73
N GLU A 187 -16.31 11.00 -1.31
CA GLU A 187 -15.96 11.24 -2.71
C GLU A 187 -17.09 10.78 -3.65
N TYR A 188 -17.55 9.55 -3.49
CA TYR A 188 -18.62 8.97 -4.31
C TYR A 188 -19.91 9.81 -4.27
N GLU A 189 -20.36 10.18 -3.07
CA GLU A 189 -21.59 10.96 -2.90
C GLU A 189 -21.49 12.36 -3.49
N ILE A 190 -20.32 13.02 -3.39
CA ILE A 190 -20.08 14.32 -3.99
C ILE A 190 -20.08 14.23 -5.52
N ARG A 191 -19.33 13.27 -6.10
CA ARG A 191 -19.30 13.06 -7.56
C ARG A 191 -20.66 12.75 -8.15
N LYS A 192 -21.50 12.03 -7.40
CA LYS A 192 -22.87 11.72 -7.80
C LYS A 192 -23.73 12.99 -7.90
N LYS A 193 -23.51 13.97 -7.02
CA LYS A 193 -24.27 15.22 -6.96
C LYS A 193 -23.73 16.29 -7.90
N ASP A 194 -22.43 16.40 -8.03
CA ASP A 194 -21.74 17.34 -8.90
C ASP A 194 -20.54 16.68 -9.60
N PRO A 195 -20.78 16.12 -10.80
CA PRO A 195 -19.72 15.44 -11.57
C PRO A 195 -18.62 16.38 -12.08
N ASP A 196 -18.88 17.69 -12.17
CA ASP A 196 -17.95 18.68 -12.72
C ASP A 196 -16.86 19.12 -11.73
N LEU A 197 -17.01 18.77 -10.45
CA LEU A 197 -16.03 19.12 -9.43
C LEU A 197 -14.71 18.37 -9.61
N LYS A 198 -13.62 19.11 -9.57
CA LYS A 198 -12.27 18.56 -9.59
C LYS A 198 -11.90 17.98 -8.23
N ILE A 199 -12.23 16.72 -8.00
CA ILE A 199 -11.91 16.00 -6.77
C ILE A 199 -10.61 15.23 -6.97
N ILE A 200 -9.62 15.50 -6.15
CA ILE A 200 -8.33 14.79 -6.13
C ILE A 200 -8.28 13.89 -4.88
N TYR A 201 -8.25 12.58 -5.11
CA TYR A 201 -7.92 11.60 -4.08
C TYR A 201 -6.48 11.14 -4.25
N THR A 202 -5.73 11.13 -3.15
CA THR A 202 -4.37 10.62 -3.13
C THR A 202 -4.06 10.01 -1.75
N THR A 203 -3.06 9.14 -1.68
CA THR A 203 -2.47 8.74 -0.41
C THR A 203 -1.27 9.64 -0.11
N GLY A 204 -0.89 9.81 1.18
CA GLY A 204 0.30 10.57 1.51
C GLY A 204 1.57 10.01 0.85
N GLU A 205 1.64 8.68 0.65
CA GLU A 205 2.73 8.04 -0.09
C GLU A 205 2.70 8.40 -1.60
N SER A 206 1.53 8.34 -2.23
CA SER A 206 1.39 8.71 -3.64
C SER A 206 1.72 10.18 -3.88
N PHE A 207 1.29 11.08 -2.98
CA PHE A 207 1.65 12.50 -3.01
C PHE A 207 3.17 12.71 -2.98
N ILE A 208 3.87 11.98 -2.10
CA ILE A 208 5.34 12.01 -2.02
C ILE A 208 5.96 11.52 -3.34
N ASN A 209 5.53 10.37 -3.83
CA ASN A 209 6.11 9.77 -5.04
C ASN A 209 5.89 10.64 -6.28
N GLU A 210 4.73 11.29 -6.40
CA GLU A 210 4.46 12.23 -7.48
C GLU A 210 5.33 13.49 -7.37
N LEU A 211 5.52 14.03 -6.14
CA LEU A 211 6.40 15.19 -5.95
C LEU A 211 7.87 14.85 -6.26
N VAL A 212 8.35 13.67 -5.83
CA VAL A 212 9.72 13.21 -6.17
C VAL A 212 9.90 13.17 -7.68
N LYS A 213 8.97 12.55 -8.41
CA LYS A 213 9.00 12.52 -9.88
C LYS A 213 8.99 13.92 -10.49
N ALA A 214 8.11 14.81 -10.00
CA ALA A 214 8.04 16.19 -10.48
C ALA A 214 9.36 16.95 -10.28
N LEU A 215 10.08 16.68 -9.18
CA LEU A 215 11.39 17.26 -8.92
C LEU A 215 12.48 16.66 -9.82
N GLU A 216 12.49 15.36 -10.04
CA GLU A 216 13.43 14.67 -10.94
C GLU A 216 13.30 15.17 -12.39
N PHE A 217 12.06 15.29 -12.87
CA PHE A 217 11.79 15.80 -14.23
C PHE A 217 11.74 17.31 -14.36
N LYS A 218 11.95 18.07 -13.24
CA LYS A 218 11.84 19.53 -13.18
C LYS A 218 10.47 20.08 -13.66
N ASP A 219 9.43 19.29 -13.49
CA ASP A 219 8.04 19.60 -13.89
C ASP A 219 7.14 19.77 -12.64
N THR A 220 7.55 20.66 -11.74
CA THR A 220 6.76 20.98 -10.55
C THR A 220 5.48 21.77 -10.87
N ILE A 221 5.42 22.40 -12.05
CA ILE A 221 4.26 23.19 -12.47
C ILE A 221 3.02 22.29 -12.58
N ARG A 222 3.11 21.17 -13.27
CA ARG A 222 1.99 20.21 -13.39
C ARG A 222 1.55 19.64 -12.04
N PHE A 223 2.50 19.39 -11.15
CA PHE A 223 2.19 18.94 -9.78
C PHE A 223 1.36 20.00 -9.05
N HIS A 224 1.78 21.27 -9.11
CA HIS A 224 1.05 22.37 -8.49
C HIS A 224 -0.34 22.57 -9.12
N GLU A 225 -0.44 22.53 -10.46
CA GLU A 225 -1.72 22.64 -11.18
C GLU A 225 -2.69 21.51 -10.81
N LYS A 226 -2.17 20.29 -10.66
CA LYS A 226 -2.98 19.16 -10.23
C LYS A 226 -3.58 19.38 -8.85
N TYR A 227 -2.73 19.63 -7.85
CA TYR A 227 -3.13 19.62 -6.44
C TYR A 227 -3.72 20.96 -5.97
N ARG A 228 -3.18 22.10 -6.39
CA ARG A 228 -3.61 23.42 -5.91
C ARG A 228 -4.87 23.94 -6.61
N ASN A 229 -5.23 23.39 -7.78
CA ASN A 229 -6.46 23.73 -8.49
C ASN A 229 -7.60 22.71 -8.24
N ALA A 230 -7.49 21.88 -7.25
CA ALA A 230 -8.57 20.96 -6.86
C ALA A 230 -9.70 21.74 -6.17
N ASP A 231 -10.95 21.33 -6.40
CA ASP A 231 -12.10 21.82 -5.63
C ASP A 231 -12.21 21.09 -4.30
N ILE A 232 -11.79 19.82 -4.28
CA ILE A 232 -11.76 18.98 -3.10
C ILE A 232 -10.48 18.16 -3.12
N LEU A 233 -9.71 18.22 -2.03
CA LEU A 233 -8.52 17.42 -1.83
C LEU A 233 -8.76 16.38 -0.72
N LEU A 234 -8.63 15.10 -1.07
CA LEU A 234 -8.75 13.97 -0.17
C LEU A 234 -7.37 13.31 -0.06
N VAL A 235 -6.77 13.32 1.14
CA VAL A 235 -5.45 12.69 1.38
C VAL A 235 -5.57 11.61 2.44
N ASP A 236 -5.36 10.37 2.02
CA ASP A 236 -5.37 9.20 2.90
C ASP A 236 -3.99 8.99 3.52
N ASP A 237 -3.95 8.62 4.79
CA ASP A 237 -2.73 8.31 5.54
C ASP A 237 -1.70 9.46 5.57
N ILE A 238 -2.13 10.65 5.99
CA ILE A 238 -1.27 11.86 6.03
C ILE A 238 -0.02 11.69 6.92
N GLN A 239 -0.02 10.78 7.91
CA GLN A 239 1.13 10.50 8.75
C GLN A 239 2.38 10.06 7.97
N THR A 240 2.23 9.58 6.75
CA THR A 240 3.34 9.13 5.88
C THR A 240 4.29 10.26 5.45
N ILE A 241 3.84 11.53 5.49
CA ILE A 241 4.71 12.69 5.21
C ILE A 241 5.60 13.06 6.39
N ALA A 242 5.34 12.54 7.59
CA ALA A 242 6.11 12.88 8.79
C ALA A 242 7.58 12.53 8.64
N GLY A 243 8.48 13.39 9.12
CA GLY A 243 9.93 13.21 9.01
C GLY A 243 10.54 13.55 7.63
N LYS A 244 9.73 13.90 6.63
CA LYS A 244 10.17 14.24 5.28
C LYS A 244 10.00 15.75 5.04
N GLU A 245 10.97 16.56 5.47
CA GLU A 245 10.86 18.03 5.53
C GLU A 245 10.37 18.68 4.23
N ARG A 246 10.98 18.35 3.11
CA ARG A 246 10.63 18.92 1.80
C ARG A 246 9.20 18.57 1.36
N MET A 247 8.75 17.35 1.69
CA MET A 247 7.39 16.88 1.40
C MET A 247 6.37 17.60 2.28
N GLN A 248 6.70 17.82 3.55
CA GLN A 248 5.88 18.59 4.47
C GLN A 248 5.76 20.05 4.03
N GLU A 249 6.83 20.64 3.51
CA GLU A 249 6.81 22.01 2.98
C GLU A 249 5.85 22.16 1.81
N GLU A 250 5.92 21.25 0.83
CA GLU A 250 5.04 21.28 -0.33
C GLU A 250 3.58 21.00 0.04
N PHE A 251 3.35 20.07 0.94
CA PHE A 251 2.00 19.82 1.47
C PHE A 251 1.45 21.06 2.19
N PHE A 252 2.27 21.76 2.98
CA PHE A 252 1.87 22.98 3.67
C PHE A 252 1.45 24.09 2.68
N HIS A 253 2.18 24.26 1.58
CA HIS A 253 1.81 25.24 0.54
C HIS A 253 0.52 24.84 -0.16
N THR A 254 0.39 23.59 -0.57
CA THR A 254 -0.82 23.05 -1.20
C THR A 254 -2.04 23.22 -0.29
N PHE A 255 -1.89 22.89 0.99
CA PHE A 255 -2.94 23.06 1.99
C PHE A 255 -3.38 24.53 2.11
N ASN A 256 -2.42 25.46 2.23
CA ASN A 256 -2.75 26.87 2.36
C ASN A 256 -3.44 27.44 1.13
N ASP A 257 -2.99 27.09 -0.08
CA ASP A 257 -3.59 27.54 -1.32
C ASP A 257 -5.06 27.12 -1.40
N LEU A 258 -5.36 25.86 -1.11
CA LEU A 258 -6.72 25.34 -1.10
C LEU A 258 -7.58 25.92 0.03
N TYR A 259 -7.05 25.95 1.24
CA TYR A 259 -7.78 26.47 2.40
C TYR A 259 -8.17 27.94 2.23
N ASN A 260 -7.23 28.77 1.76
CA ASN A 260 -7.46 30.20 1.52
C ASN A 260 -8.44 30.45 0.35
N ALA A 261 -8.47 29.55 -0.63
CA ALA A 261 -9.43 29.56 -1.73
C ALA A 261 -10.82 28.98 -1.32
N GLY A 262 -11.02 28.60 -0.05
CA GLY A 262 -12.28 28.02 0.44
C GLY A 262 -12.57 26.62 -0.09
N LYS A 263 -11.56 25.93 -0.65
CA LYS A 263 -11.69 24.55 -1.17
C LYS A 263 -11.69 23.54 -0.04
N GLN A 264 -12.41 22.44 -0.21
CA GLN A 264 -12.55 21.43 0.84
C GLN A 264 -11.31 20.54 0.93
N ILE A 265 -10.86 20.28 2.16
CA ILE A 265 -9.78 19.35 2.46
C ILE A 265 -10.30 18.29 3.42
N VAL A 266 -10.12 17.00 3.08
CA VAL A 266 -10.43 15.86 3.94
C VAL A 266 -9.19 14.99 4.06
N LEU A 267 -8.79 14.67 5.27
CA LEU A 267 -7.57 13.93 5.56
C LEU A 267 -7.90 12.72 6.41
N THR A 268 -7.14 11.63 6.26
CA THR A 268 -7.15 10.53 7.23
C THR A 268 -5.79 10.37 7.89
N SER A 269 -5.79 9.77 9.08
CA SER A 269 -4.57 9.44 9.82
C SER A 269 -4.79 8.22 10.71
N ASP A 270 -3.78 7.37 10.86
CA ASP A 270 -3.81 6.27 11.83
C ASP A 270 -3.64 6.77 13.27
N ILE A 271 -3.14 7.98 13.44
CA ILE A 271 -2.81 8.59 14.74
C ILE A 271 -3.44 9.97 14.80
N GLN A 272 -3.90 10.38 15.98
CA GLN A 272 -4.35 11.75 16.21
C GLN A 272 -3.28 12.75 15.74
N PRO A 273 -3.61 13.78 14.95
CA PRO A 273 -2.63 14.71 14.39
C PRO A 273 -1.67 15.33 15.39
N SER A 274 -2.13 15.64 16.60
CA SER A 274 -1.31 16.15 17.69
C SER A 274 -0.23 15.19 18.19
N LYS A 275 -0.41 13.89 17.98
CA LYS A 275 0.49 12.81 18.41
C LYS A 275 1.44 12.34 17.31
N ILE A 276 1.32 12.86 16.08
CA ILE A 276 2.23 12.47 14.98
C ILE A 276 3.62 13.04 15.27
N THR A 277 4.57 12.16 15.53
CA THR A 277 5.97 12.53 15.73
C THR A 277 6.59 13.01 14.42
N LYS A 278 7.57 13.92 14.49
CA LYS A 278 8.28 14.49 13.33
C LYS A 278 7.36 15.24 12.32
N LEU A 279 6.12 15.58 12.71
CA LEU A 279 5.29 16.50 11.93
C LEU A 279 5.61 17.94 12.34
N GLN A 280 5.84 18.82 11.37
CA GLN A 280 6.15 20.24 11.62
C GLN A 280 4.97 20.94 12.28
N ASP A 281 5.26 21.85 13.26
CA ASP A 281 4.22 22.54 14.04
C ASP A 281 3.28 23.39 13.19
N ARG A 282 3.79 23.97 12.11
CA ARG A 282 2.95 24.73 11.16
C ARG A 282 1.87 23.87 10.49
N ILE A 283 2.17 22.60 10.15
CA ILE A 283 1.18 21.66 9.60
C ILE A 283 0.22 21.25 10.71
N ARG A 284 0.74 20.89 11.89
CA ARG A 284 -0.10 20.50 13.05
C ARG A 284 -1.11 21.59 13.39
N THR A 285 -0.69 22.86 13.39
CA THR A 285 -1.58 24.01 13.59
C THR A 285 -2.64 24.09 12.50
N ARG A 286 -2.30 23.89 11.23
CA ARG A 286 -3.29 23.88 10.12
C ARG A 286 -4.29 22.76 10.24
N LEU A 287 -3.84 21.56 10.62
CA LEU A 287 -4.72 20.42 10.87
C LEU A 287 -5.69 20.68 12.04
N SER A 288 -5.36 21.58 12.96
CA SER A 288 -6.22 21.93 14.10
C SER A 288 -7.25 23.03 13.79
N LEU A 289 -7.26 23.60 12.58
CA LEU A 289 -8.21 24.66 12.23
C LEU A 289 -9.63 24.16 12.03
N GLY A 290 -9.79 22.93 11.57
CA GLY A 290 -11.10 22.31 11.29
C GLY A 290 -11.55 21.35 12.36
N VAL A 291 -12.33 20.36 11.96
CA VAL A 291 -12.86 19.33 12.86
C VAL A 291 -12.08 18.02 12.73
N GLN A 292 -11.95 17.36 13.86
CA GLN A 292 -11.31 16.05 13.95
C GLN A 292 -12.34 15.05 14.48
N ALA A 293 -12.48 13.92 13.79
CA ALA A 293 -13.36 12.82 14.17
C ALA A 293 -12.55 11.55 14.37
N ASP A 294 -12.66 10.96 15.50
CA ASP A 294 -12.07 9.65 15.79
C ASP A 294 -12.95 8.51 15.30
N ILE A 295 -12.31 7.42 14.98
CA ILE A 295 -12.95 6.11 14.80
C ILE A 295 -12.31 5.15 15.78
N GLU A 296 -13.12 4.67 16.71
CA GLU A 296 -12.69 3.69 17.69
C GLU A 296 -13.02 2.25 17.24
N MET A 297 -12.56 1.28 18.01
CA MET A 297 -12.90 -0.12 17.80
C MET A 297 -14.42 -0.34 17.88
N PRO A 298 -15.00 -1.05 16.90
CA PRO A 298 -16.43 -1.33 16.90
C PRO A 298 -16.81 -2.25 18.06
N ASP A 299 -17.96 -2.00 18.68
CA ASP A 299 -18.56 -2.89 19.65
C ASP A 299 -19.01 -4.22 19.00
N PHE A 300 -19.45 -5.16 19.80
CA PHE A 300 -19.84 -6.49 19.32
C PHE A 300 -20.99 -6.42 18.30
N GLU A 301 -21.99 -5.61 18.55
CA GLU A 301 -23.17 -5.47 17.68
C GLU A 301 -22.78 -4.85 16.32
N THR A 302 -21.94 -3.85 16.35
CA THR A 302 -21.39 -3.23 15.12
C THR A 302 -20.57 -4.25 14.33
N ARG A 303 -19.72 -5.07 14.98
CA ARG A 303 -18.98 -6.13 14.29
C ARG A 303 -19.90 -7.17 13.65
N MET A 304 -20.95 -7.60 14.37
CA MET A 304 -21.98 -8.49 13.83
C MET A 304 -22.64 -7.91 12.56
N ALA A 305 -23.02 -6.63 12.63
CA ALA A 305 -23.62 -5.93 11.48
C ALA A 305 -22.67 -5.83 10.28
N ILE A 306 -21.38 -5.53 10.54
CA ILE A 306 -20.34 -5.50 9.49
C ILE A 306 -20.20 -6.87 8.81
N ILE A 307 -20.13 -7.96 9.59
CA ILE A 307 -20.01 -9.32 9.06
C ILE A 307 -21.21 -9.67 8.17
N ARG A 308 -22.43 -9.40 8.66
CA ARG A 308 -23.67 -9.66 7.90
C ARG A 308 -23.70 -8.84 6.60
N LYS A 309 -23.37 -7.54 6.67
CA LYS A 309 -23.34 -6.68 5.47
C LYS A 309 -22.31 -7.15 4.45
N LYS A 310 -21.12 -7.56 4.90
CA LYS A 310 -20.09 -8.09 4.00
C LYS A 310 -20.46 -9.44 3.41
N ALA A 311 -21.15 -10.30 4.16
CA ALA A 311 -21.67 -11.56 3.64
C ALA A 311 -22.76 -11.32 2.58
N GLU A 312 -23.68 -10.37 2.84
CA GLU A 312 -24.70 -9.93 1.87
C GLU A 312 -24.08 -9.45 0.56
N LEU A 313 -23.09 -8.54 0.62
CA LEU A 313 -22.39 -8.00 -0.55
C LEU A 313 -21.63 -9.08 -1.36
N LEU A 314 -21.29 -10.21 -0.74
CA LEU A 314 -20.63 -11.34 -1.38
C LEU A 314 -21.59 -12.46 -1.76
N ASP A 315 -22.89 -12.25 -1.64
CA ASP A 315 -23.91 -13.27 -1.82
C ASP A 315 -23.54 -14.58 -1.08
N LEU A 316 -23.23 -14.42 0.22
CA LEU A 316 -22.84 -15.51 1.12
C LEU A 316 -23.81 -15.59 2.29
N GLN A 317 -24.52 -16.71 2.41
CA GLN A 317 -25.42 -16.96 3.53
C GLN A 317 -24.63 -17.48 4.73
N LEU A 318 -24.50 -16.67 5.78
CA LEU A 318 -23.90 -17.06 7.05
C LEU A 318 -24.97 -17.18 8.12
N SER A 319 -24.94 -18.29 8.88
CA SER A 319 -25.79 -18.42 10.06
C SER A 319 -25.36 -17.44 11.17
N ASP A 320 -26.30 -17.04 12.02
CA ASP A 320 -26.00 -16.13 13.15
C ASP A 320 -24.93 -16.69 14.09
N ASN A 321 -24.84 -17.99 14.26
CA ASN A 321 -23.80 -18.63 15.06
C ASN A 321 -22.40 -18.43 14.45
N ILE A 322 -22.27 -18.51 13.15
CA ILE A 322 -21.00 -18.25 12.45
C ILE A 322 -20.62 -16.78 12.58
N CYS A 323 -21.55 -15.86 12.35
CA CYS A 323 -21.31 -14.42 12.50
C CYS A 323 -20.88 -14.09 13.95
N ARG A 324 -21.53 -14.69 14.95
CA ARG A 324 -21.20 -14.52 16.37
C ARG A 324 -19.77 -14.95 16.68
N ILE A 325 -19.37 -16.15 16.24
CA ILE A 325 -18.02 -16.69 16.47
C ILE A 325 -16.96 -15.77 15.84
N ILE A 326 -17.19 -15.29 14.60
CA ILE A 326 -16.29 -14.36 13.93
C ILE A 326 -16.18 -13.06 14.75
N ALA A 327 -17.31 -12.45 15.14
CA ALA A 327 -17.34 -11.21 15.91
C ALA A 327 -16.71 -11.32 17.31
N GLU A 328 -16.81 -12.48 17.98
CA GLU A 328 -16.21 -12.74 19.28
C GLU A 328 -14.69 -12.89 19.20
N LYS A 329 -14.20 -13.52 18.15
CA LYS A 329 -12.77 -13.84 17.98
C LYS A 329 -11.97 -12.73 17.30
N MET A 330 -12.55 -12.03 16.32
CA MET A 330 -11.92 -10.94 15.58
C MET A 330 -12.32 -9.58 16.17
N LYS A 331 -11.53 -9.07 17.13
CA LYS A 331 -11.88 -7.85 17.89
C LYS A 331 -11.14 -6.61 17.44
N THR A 332 -10.00 -6.75 16.79
CA THR A 332 -9.00 -5.68 16.67
C THR A 332 -8.99 -4.98 15.33
N ASN A 333 -9.61 -5.54 14.27
CA ASN A 333 -9.46 -4.97 12.95
C ASN A 333 -10.62 -5.36 12.02
N ILE A 334 -11.31 -4.37 11.43
CA ILE A 334 -12.41 -4.61 10.49
C ILE A 334 -11.90 -5.30 9.23
N ARG A 335 -10.67 -5.01 8.76
CA ARG A 335 -10.08 -5.73 7.62
C ARG A 335 -9.97 -7.24 7.87
N GLN A 336 -9.74 -7.66 9.11
CA GLN A 336 -9.72 -9.09 9.46
C GLN A 336 -11.13 -9.71 9.40
N LEU A 337 -12.18 -8.99 9.83
CA LEU A 337 -13.56 -9.41 9.68
C LEU A 337 -13.90 -9.62 8.19
N GLU A 338 -13.58 -8.63 7.37
CA GLU A 338 -13.79 -8.71 5.91
C GLU A 338 -12.98 -9.85 5.28
N GLY A 339 -11.70 -9.98 5.63
CA GLY A 339 -10.83 -11.07 5.17
C GLY A 339 -11.38 -12.45 5.52
N THR A 340 -11.93 -12.60 6.74
CA THR A 340 -12.57 -13.84 7.18
C THR A 340 -13.79 -14.18 6.33
N VAL A 341 -14.68 -13.23 6.10
CA VAL A 341 -15.87 -13.44 5.26
C VAL A 341 -15.49 -13.76 3.81
N LYS A 342 -14.52 -13.03 3.23
CA LYS A 342 -14.01 -13.30 1.88
C LYS A 342 -13.38 -14.69 1.76
N LYS A 343 -12.58 -15.11 2.74
CA LYS A 343 -11.93 -16.44 2.75
C LYS A 343 -12.95 -17.58 2.89
N ILE A 344 -14.00 -17.39 3.71
CA ILE A 344 -15.13 -18.32 3.80
C ILE A 344 -15.85 -18.41 2.44
N LYS A 345 -16.16 -17.26 1.78
CA LYS A 345 -16.78 -17.25 0.44
C LYS A 345 -15.92 -18.01 -0.58
N ALA A 346 -14.63 -17.76 -0.61
CA ALA A 346 -13.70 -18.45 -1.50
C ALA A 346 -13.74 -19.97 -1.27
N LEU A 347 -13.66 -20.43 -0.03
CA LEU A 347 -13.72 -21.86 0.29
C LEU A 347 -15.05 -22.46 -0.16
N THR A 348 -16.19 -21.87 0.19
CA THR A 348 -17.51 -22.39 -0.22
C THR A 348 -17.69 -22.44 -1.72
N THR A 349 -17.12 -21.50 -2.47
CA THR A 349 -17.17 -21.49 -3.94
C THR A 349 -16.31 -22.62 -4.55
N TYR A 350 -15.12 -22.90 -3.96
CA TYR A 350 -14.20 -23.89 -4.49
C TYR A 350 -14.53 -25.32 -4.05
N THR A 351 -15.02 -25.50 -2.80
CA THR A 351 -15.30 -26.87 -2.27
C THR A 351 -16.74 -27.30 -2.45
N ASN A 352 -17.64 -26.40 -2.90
CA ASN A 352 -19.10 -26.60 -2.92
C ASN A 352 -19.70 -26.99 -1.55
N GLU A 353 -18.99 -26.70 -0.45
CA GLU A 353 -19.46 -26.93 0.91
C GLU A 353 -20.26 -25.72 1.42
N THR A 354 -21.29 -25.97 2.20
CA THR A 354 -22.00 -24.89 2.89
C THR A 354 -21.16 -24.32 4.05
N PRO A 355 -21.24 -23.00 4.35
CA PRO A 355 -20.55 -22.42 5.50
C PRO A 355 -20.87 -23.16 6.80
N SER A 356 -19.83 -23.57 7.51
CA SER A 356 -19.96 -24.29 8.79
C SER A 356 -19.14 -23.62 9.90
N ILE A 357 -19.50 -23.91 11.16
CA ILE A 357 -18.75 -23.42 12.33
C ILE A 357 -17.27 -23.89 12.27
N SER A 358 -17.04 -25.14 11.88
CA SER A 358 -15.70 -25.70 11.74
C SER A 358 -14.87 -24.98 10.68
N MET A 359 -15.49 -24.66 9.53
CA MET A 359 -14.85 -23.84 8.48
C MET A 359 -14.48 -22.45 9.00
N ALA A 360 -15.43 -21.77 9.66
CA ALA A 360 -15.18 -20.46 10.24
C ALA A 360 -14.04 -20.48 11.27
N GLN A 361 -14.01 -21.44 12.18
CA GLN A 361 -12.94 -21.60 13.16
C GLN A 361 -11.57 -21.86 12.53
N ARG A 362 -11.51 -22.66 11.46
CA ARG A 362 -10.28 -22.90 10.68
C ARG A 362 -9.79 -21.59 10.06
N VAL A 363 -10.65 -20.86 9.36
CA VAL A 363 -10.31 -19.59 8.71
C VAL A 363 -9.85 -18.54 9.74
N ILE A 364 -10.57 -18.40 10.86
CA ILE A 364 -10.19 -17.51 11.96
C ILE A 364 -8.80 -17.84 12.47
N LYS A 365 -8.52 -19.13 12.73
CA LYS A 365 -7.21 -19.56 13.21
C LYS A 365 -6.09 -19.21 12.22
N GLU A 366 -6.30 -19.43 10.93
CA GLU A 366 -5.34 -19.10 9.89
C GLU A 366 -5.06 -17.58 9.85
N ILE A 367 -6.10 -16.75 9.81
CA ILE A 367 -5.94 -15.29 9.80
C ILE A 367 -5.28 -14.76 11.08
N MET A 368 -5.61 -15.34 12.24
CA MET A 368 -4.97 -14.97 13.51
C MET A 368 -3.49 -15.34 13.53
N ILE A 369 -3.10 -16.49 12.97
CA ILE A 369 -1.70 -16.90 12.86
C ILE A 369 -0.94 -16.00 11.86
N GLU A 370 -1.54 -15.70 10.71
CA GLU A 370 -0.96 -14.81 9.69
C GLU A 370 -0.72 -13.38 10.24
N ASN A 371 -1.53 -12.94 11.21
CA ASN A 371 -1.43 -11.62 11.83
C ASN A 371 -0.73 -11.62 13.20
N LEU A 372 -0.31 -12.78 13.71
CA LEU A 372 0.64 -12.77 14.81
C LEU A 372 1.95 -12.20 14.27
N PRO A 373 2.56 -11.21 14.96
CA PRO A 373 3.94 -10.84 14.65
C PRO A 373 4.74 -12.13 14.60
N ALA A 374 5.48 -12.36 13.51
CA ALA A 374 6.29 -13.57 13.39
C ALA A 374 7.10 -13.70 14.68
N GLU A 375 6.98 -14.83 15.36
CA GLU A 375 7.62 -15.02 16.67
C GLU A 375 9.08 -14.60 16.54
N ILE A 376 9.48 -13.63 17.38
CA ILE A 376 10.84 -13.12 17.34
C ILE A 376 11.74 -14.25 17.88
N THR A 377 12.20 -15.11 16.97
CA THR A 377 13.10 -16.20 17.29
C THR A 377 14.53 -15.69 17.47
N VAL A 378 15.34 -16.46 18.19
CA VAL A 378 16.77 -16.15 18.34
C VAL A 378 17.46 -16.05 16.99
N ASP A 379 17.15 -16.98 16.07
CA ASP A 379 17.76 -17.00 14.74
C ASP A 379 17.37 -15.78 13.91
N ARG A 380 16.12 -15.30 14.04
CA ARG A 380 15.66 -14.07 13.38
C ARG A 380 16.41 -12.84 13.92
N ILE A 381 16.62 -12.73 15.24
CA ILE A 381 17.41 -11.64 15.83
C ILE A 381 18.84 -11.67 15.30
N LEU A 382 19.47 -12.85 15.30
CA LEU A 382 20.84 -12.99 14.80
C LEU A 382 20.95 -12.66 13.31
N SER A 383 19.96 -13.04 12.50
CA SER A 383 19.91 -12.73 11.07
C SER A 383 19.76 -11.23 10.80
N GLU A 384 18.86 -10.52 11.53
CA GLU A 384 18.69 -9.07 11.36
C GLU A 384 19.94 -8.30 11.76
N VAL A 385 20.61 -8.70 12.86
CA VAL A 385 21.88 -8.09 13.25
C VAL A 385 22.98 -8.42 12.22
N ALA A 386 23.04 -9.66 11.73
CA ALA A 386 24.03 -10.06 10.73
C ALA A 386 23.90 -9.22 9.45
N ASN A 387 22.69 -9.02 8.96
CA ASN A 387 22.39 -8.18 7.79
C ASN A 387 22.79 -6.72 8.01
N ALA A 388 22.49 -6.15 9.18
CA ALA A 388 22.79 -4.75 9.49
C ALA A 388 24.30 -4.44 9.57
N PHE A 389 25.12 -5.44 9.88
CA PHE A 389 26.56 -5.30 10.02
C PHE A 389 27.37 -5.99 8.92
N ASP A 390 26.70 -6.49 7.87
CA ASP A 390 27.32 -7.19 6.73
C ASP A 390 28.24 -8.34 7.17
N VAL A 391 27.69 -9.21 8.05
CA VAL A 391 28.37 -10.41 8.56
C VAL A 391 27.41 -11.61 8.49
N THR A 392 27.93 -12.83 8.66
CA THR A 392 27.06 -14.02 8.74
C THR A 392 26.68 -14.35 10.19
N VAL A 393 25.61 -15.13 10.37
CA VAL A 393 25.20 -15.61 11.71
C VAL A 393 26.28 -16.52 12.31
N GLU A 394 26.96 -17.27 11.45
CA GLU A 394 28.13 -18.11 11.82
C GLU A 394 29.29 -17.26 12.35
N ASP A 395 29.55 -16.10 11.74
CA ASP A 395 30.55 -15.16 12.22
C ASP A 395 30.23 -14.63 13.61
N ILE A 396 28.95 -14.27 13.85
CA ILE A 396 28.51 -13.83 15.17
C ILE A 396 28.76 -14.91 16.23
N LYS A 397 28.48 -16.18 15.92
CA LYS A 397 28.70 -17.34 16.81
C LYS A 397 30.18 -17.75 16.89
N SER A 398 31.02 -17.36 15.92
CA SER A 398 32.46 -17.72 15.84
C SER A 398 33.31 -17.09 16.93
N ASN A 399 34.60 -17.43 16.92
CA ASN A 399 35.63 -16.79 17.76
C ASN A 399 36.41 -15.70 17.03
N HIS A 400 36.01 -15.33 15.80
CA HIS A 400 36.68 -14.30 15.02
C HIS A 400 36.61 -12.94 15.73
N ARG A 401 37.73 -12.17 15.64
CA ARG A 401 37.90 -10.89 16.35
C ARG A 401 37.93 -9.68 15.42
N HIS A 402 37.43 -9.81 14.17
CA HIS A 402 37.28 -8.65 13.30
C HIS A 402 36.32 -7.63 13.91
N ALA A 403 36.59 -6.35 13.71
CA ALA A 403 35.85 -5.25 14.35
C ALA A 403 34.35 -5.35 14.14
N ASN A 404 33.90 -5.56 12.89
CA ASN A 404 32.50 -5.67 12.55
C ASN A 404 31.82 -6.89 13.22
N ILE A 405 32.47 -8.05 13.21
CA ILE A 405 31.97 -9.27 13.84
C ILE A 405 31.86 -9.10 15.36
N SER A 406 32.85 -8.45 15.97
CA SER A 406 32.86 -8.17 17.41
C SER A 406 31.72 -7.22 17.78
N THR A 407 31.47 -6.18 16.97
CA THR A 407 30.38 -5.23 17.16
C THR A 407 29.03 -5.90 16.97
N ALA A 408 28.82 -6.63 15.87
CA ALA A 408 27.59 -7.39 15.62
C ALA A 408 27.28 -8.37 16.75
N ARG A 409 28.30 -9.10 17.26
CA ARG A 409 28.14 -10.01 18.40
C ARG A 409 27.70 -9.29 19.67
N LYS A 410 28.28 -8.13 19.99
CA LYS A 410 27.88 -7.32 21.14
C LYS A 410 26.46 -6.79 20.99
N ILE A 411 26.08 -6.28 19.81
CA ILE A 411 24.72 -5.81 19.52
C ILE A 411 23.73 -6.97 19.61
N SER A 412 24.06 -8.17 19.11
CA SER A 412 23.20 -9.37 19.26
C SER A 412 22.88 -9.67 20.72
N ILE A 413 23.86 -9.56 21.63
CA ILE A 413 23.65 -9.74 23.07
C ILE A 413 22.65 -8.72 23.62
N TYR A 414 22.81 -7.47 23.24
CA TYR A 414 21.92 -6.38 23.63
C TYR A 414 20.49 -6.62 23.14
N VAL A 415 20.31 -6.91 21.84
CA VAL A 415 18.98 -7.11 21.24
C VAL A 415 18.29 -8.37 21.81
N LEU A 416 19.03 -9.48 22.01
CA LEU A 416 18.50 -10.70 22.65
C LEU A 416 18.02 -10.42 24.07
N LYS A 417 18.71 -9.56 24.81
CA LYS A 417 18.31 -9.16 26.18
C LYS A 417 17.09 -8.24 26.16
N GLU A 418 17.07 -7.19 25.32
CA GLU A 418 16.03 -6.16 25.30
C GLU A 418 14.73 -6.65 24.65
N VAL A 419 14.80 -7.53 23.63
CA VAL A 419 13.64 -7.95 22.84
C VAL A 419 13.03 -9.26 23.38
N LYS A 420 13.86 -10.22 23.81
CA LYS A 420 13.38 -11.53 24.33
C LYS A 420 13.57 -11.71 25.83
N ASP A 421 14.08 -10.72 26.53
CA ASP A 421 14.38 -10.76 27.98
C ASP A 421 15.20 -12.01 28.40
N MET A 422 16.06 -12.52 27.52
CA MET A 422 16.88 -13.69 27.78
C MET A 422 17.88 -13.43 28.91
N THR A 423 18.14 -14.43 29.74
CA THR A 423 19.21 -14.36 30.74
C THR A 423 20.58 -14.41 30.07
N TYR A 424 21.61 -13.81 30.68
CA TYR A 424 22.98 -13.87 30.17
C TYR A 424 23.53 -15.31 30.02
N THR A 425 23.00 -16.24 30.82
CA THR A 425 23.34 -17.67 30.71
C THR A 425 22.77 -18.29 29.44
N GLU A 426 21.51 -17.96 29.09
CA GLU A 426 20.85 -18.42 27.86
C GLU A 426 21.53 -17.82 26.63
N ILE A 427 21.80 -16.50 26.64
CA ILE A 427 22.52 -15.81 25.55
C ILE A 427 23.89 -16.43 25.35
N GLY A 428 24.59 -16.73 26.46
CA GLY A 428 25.88 -17.41 26.44
C GLY A 428 25.83 -18.79 25.79
N LYS A 429 24.79 -19.58 26.05
CA LYS A 429 24.57 -20.89 25.39
C LYS A 429 24.33 -20.72 23.86
N VAL A 430 23.54 -19.73 23.45
CA VAL A 430 23.24 -19.43 22.03
C VAL A 430 24.53 -19.06 21.29
N LEU A 431 25.36 -18.22 21.87
CA LEU A 431 26.58 -17.71 21.24
C LEU A 431 27.83 -18.55 21.54
N GLY A 432 27.73 -19.63 22.30
CA GLY A 432 28.86 -20.49 22.67
C GLY A 432 29.92 -19.77 23.56
N LYS A 433 29.48 -18.87 24.46
CA LYS A 433 30.32 -18.01 25.28
C LYS A 433 29.92 -18.06 26.78
N ASN A 434 30.85 -17.66 27.65
CA ASN A 434 30.60 -17.61 29.08
C ASN A 434 29.66 -16.44 29.46
N HIS A 435 28.77 -16.65 30.45
CA HIS A 435 27.80 -15.65 30.90
C HIS A 435 28.45 -14.35 31.41
N SER A 436 29.60 -14.42 32.05
CA SER A 436 30.35 -13.24 32.52
C SER A 436 30.77 -12.31 31.36
N THR A 437 31.15 -12.89 30.22
CA THR A 437 31.45 -12.13 29.01
C THR A 437 30.20 -11.44 28.45
N MET A 438 29.03 -12.07 28.53
CA MET A 438 27.76 -11.49 28.06
C MET A 438 27.42 -10.24 28.87
N THR A 439 27.58 -10.28 30.19
CA THR A 439 27.32 -9.13 31.06
C THR A 439 28.21 -7.94 30.76
N ILE A 440 29.49 -8.19 30.49
CA ILE A 440 30.47 -7.14 30.12
C ILE A 440 30.08 -6.53 28.78
N HIS A 441 29.85 -7.36 27.77
CA HIS A 441 29.52 -6.89 26.43
C HIS A 441 28.18 -6.14 26.38
N TYR A 442 27.16 -6.52 27.16
CA TYR A 442 25.94 -5.76 27.30
C TYR A 442 26.19 -4.33 27.81
N LYS A 443 27.00 -4.20 28.90
CA LYS A 443 27.37 -2.88 29.44
C LYS A 443 28.16 -2.04 28.44
N ASP A 444 29.08 -2.65 27.71
CA ASP A 444 29.83 -1.97 26.63
C ASP A 444 28.88 -1.38 25.57
N VAL A 445 27.83 -2.15 25.16
CA VAL A 445 26.86 -1.68 24.17
C VAL A 445 26.03 -0.52 24.75
N VAL A 446 25.54 -0.63 25.97
CA VAL A 446 24.77 0.46 26.61
C VAL A 446 25.58 1.77 26.65
N GLU A 447 26.89 1.67 26.96
CA GLU A 447 27.77 2.83 26.95
C GLU A 447 28.04 3.35 25.53
N MET A 448 28.24 2.46 24.55
CA MET A 448 28.43 2.77 23.15
C MET A 448 27.23 3.50 22.56
N LEU A 449 25.99 3.03 22.83
CA LEU A 449 24.75 3.64 22.34
C LEU A 449 24.49 5.04 22.95
N ARG A 450 25.02 5.31 24.14
CA ARG A 450 24.98 6.66 24.75
C ARG A 450 25.90 7.66 24.06
N LYS A 451 27.06 7.19 23.56
CA LYS A 451 28.09 8.02 22.97
C LYS A 451 27.98 8.16 21.45
N ASN A 452 27.39 7.20 20.77
CA ASN A 452 27.29 7.15 19.30
C ASN A 452 25.83 7.13 18.87
N LYS A 453 25.36 8.28 18.34
CA LYS A 453 23.96 8.46 17.89
C LYS A 453 23.61 7.62 16.67
N GLU A 454 24.53 7.48 15.72
CA GLU A 454 24.35 6.69 14.50
C GLU A 454 24.17 5.19 14.83
N MET A 455 25.01 4.69 15.73
CA MET A 455 24.89 3.30 16.19
C MET A 455 23.57 3.07 16.94
N LYS A 456 23.10 4.05 17.70
CA LYS A 456 21.81 3.97 18.37
C LYS A 456 20.67 3.90 17.37
N GLU A 457 20.65 4.74 16.34
CA GLU A 457 19.66 4.73 15.27
C GLU A 457 19.64 3.35 14.56
N THR A 458 20.82 2.79 14.25
CA THR A 458 20.92 1.45 13.64
C THR A 458 20.30 0.36 14.52
N VAL A 459 20.58 0.38 15.83
CA VAL A 459 20.01 -0.62 16.77
C VAL A 459 18.52 -0.43 16.96
N ASP A 460 18.05 0.81 17.04
CA ASP A 460 16.62 1.13 17.13
C ASP A 460 15.87 0.65 15.87
N ASP A 461 16.47 0.79 14.68
CA ASP A 461 15.92 0.28 13.43
C ASP A 461 15.87 -1.27 13.40
N ILE A 462 16.90 -1.96 13.89
CA ILE A 462 16.90 -3.42 14.03
C ILE A 462 15.74 -3.86 14.95
N ILE A 463 15.59 -3.22 16.11
CA ILE A 463 14.52 -3.55 17.07
C ILE A 463 13.15 -3.26 16.47
N LYS A 464 13.01 -2.17 15.72
CA LYS A 464 11.79 -1.82 15.02
C LYS A 464 11.43 -2.85 13.95
N ASN A 465 12.37 -3.23 13.10
CA ASN A 465 12.18 -4.26 12.06
C ASN A 465 11.78 -5.63 12.65
N LEU A 466 12.33 -5.98 13.81
CA LEU A 466 11.97 -7.21 14.52
C LEU A 466 10.52 -7.19 15.06
N LYS A 467 9.99 -6.02 15.39
CA LYS A 467 8.64 -5.84 15.96
C LYS A 467 7.56 -5.60 14.89
N GLU A 468 7.93 -5.05 13.72
CA GLU A 468 6.98 -4.67 12.65
C GLU A 468 6.79 -5.74 11.56
N ARG A 469 7.66 -6.76 11.50
CA ARG A 469 7.56 -7.93 10.59
C ARG A 469 7.17 -9.16 11.40
#